data_ce8607665ce11f7e7af723de970d49e3
#
_entry.id   ce8607665ce11f7e7af723de970d49e3
#
_cell.length_a   1.000
_cell.length_b   1.000
_cell.length_c   1.000
_cell.angle_alpha   90.00
_cell.angle_beta   90.00
_cell.angle_gamma   90.00
#
_symmetry.space_group_name_H-M   'P 1'
#
loop_
_entity.id
_entity.type
_entity.pdbx_description
1 polymer ?
#
loop_
_entity_poly.entity_id
_entity_poly.type
_entity_poly.pdbx_seq_one_letter_code
_entity_poly.pdbx_strand_id
1 'polypeptide(L)'
;MSSAGKYIISMQSIGKAPAEKIFTISDKQRNLDLGKLYMQEDNQRLGEVTVTAQKPLVKAEIDKLTYSLEDDPEAQTNNTLDMLRKVPMVTVDGDDQIQLKGSTNFKIYMNGKPSNLLSNNPAEVLKSMPANSVKNIEVITDPGAKYDAEGIGVLLISLQRKMLYKDILVRFV
;
A
#
# COMPACT_ATOMS: atom_id res chain seq x y z
N MET A 1 4.58 -32.32 43.20
CA MET A 1 4.33 -33.71 42.80
C MET A 1 3.70 -33.70 41.44
N SER A 2 4.35 -34.24 40.42
CA SER A 2 3.77 -34.29 39.06
C SER A 2 2.67 -35.37 39.05
N SER A 3 1.48 -34.99 38.63
CA SER A 3 0.36 -35.92 38.47
C SER A 3 0.52 -36.72 37.18
N ALA A 4 -0.07 -37.93 37.14
CA ALA A 4 -0.15 -38.70 35.91
C ALA A 4 -0.86 -37.88 34.82
N GLY A 5 -0.30 -37.84 33.61
CA GLY A 5 -0.85 -37.04 32.51
C GLY A 5 0.00 -37.05 31.26
N LYS A 6 -0.51 -36.43 30.22
CA LYS A 6 0.24 -36.14 28.97
C LYS A 6 0.98 -34.81 29.11
N TYR A 7 2.23 -34.83 28.76
CA TYR A 7 3.11 -33.65 28.79
C TYR A 7 3.76 -33.44 27.44
N ILE A 8 4.11 -32.23 27.16
CA ILE A 8 4.84 -31.84 25.95
C ILE A 8 6.15 -31.19 26.40
N ILE A 9 7.26 -31.67 25.91
CA ILE A 9 8.55 -30.98 26.00
C ILE A 9 8.77 -30.25 24.69
N SER A 10 9.01 -28.93 24.78
CA SER A 10 9.33 -28.10 23.65
C SER A 10 10.76 -27.61 23.79
N MET A 11 11.53 -27.72 22.72
CA MET A 11 12.91 -27.24 22.65
C MET A 11 13.03 -26.16 21.59
N GLN A 12 13.69 -25.07 21.95
CA GLN A 12 13.95 -23.96 21.05
C GLN A 12 15.43 -23.59 21.12
N SER A 13 16.02 -23.33 19.97
CA SER A 13 17.39 -22.85 19.85
C SER A 13 17.52 -21.93 18.64
N ILE A 14 18.41 -20.96 18.73
CA ILE A 14 18.68 -20.03 17.62
C ILE A 14 19.22 -20.82 16.42
N GLY A 15 18.63 -20.62 15.24
CA GLY A 15 19.04 -21.26 14.00
C GLY A 15 18.57 -22.71 13.84
N LYS A 16 17.67 -23.19 14.71
CA LYS A 16 17.11 -24.53 14.62
C LYS A 16 15.58 -24.49 14.68
N ALA A 17 14.94 -25.37 13.93
CA ALA A 17 13.49 -25.53 13.99
C ALA A 17 13.06 -26.00 15.39
N PRO A 18 11.98 -25.46 15.97
CA PRO A 18 11.48 -25.92 17.25
C PRO A 18 11.09 -27.40 17.17
N ALA A 19 11.49 -28.18 18.16
CA ALA A 19 11.15 -29.59 18.26
C ALA A 19 10.28 -29.84 19.48
N GLU A 20 9.19 -30.57 19.29
CA GLU A 20 8.25 -30.94 20.34
C GLU A 20 8.14 -32.47 20.45
N LYS A 21 8.08 -32.98 21.66
CA LYS A 21 7.82 -34.39 21.92
C LYS A 21 6.76 -34.53 23.00
N ILE A 22 5.73 -35.28 22.66
CA ILE A 22 4.66 -35.63 23.62
C ILE A 22 5.06 -36.93 24.35
N PHE A 23 4.89 -36.92 25.66
CA PHE A 23 5.12 -38.11 26.50
C PHE A 23 4.06 -38.21 27.60
N THR A 24 3.89 -39.38 28.15
CA THR A 24 2.91 -39.66 29.21
C THR A 24 3.62 -40.09 30.47
N ILE A 25 3.30 -39.46 31.59
CA ILE A 25 3.75 -39.90 32.92
C ILE A 25 2.63 -40.69 33.57
N SER A 26 2.94 -41.87 34.11
CA SER A 26 2.02 -42.65 34.91
C SER A 26 2.51 -42.75 36.36
N ASP A 27 1.60 -42.99 37.29
CA ASP A 27 1.93 -43.05 38.73
C ASP A 27 2.97 -44.12 39.07
N LYS A 28 3.11 -45.15 38.22
CA LYS A 28 4.05 -46.26 38.41
C LYS A 28 5.43 -46.02 37.78
N GLN A 29 5.57 -45.03 36.89
CA GLN A 29 6.81 -44.81 36.16
C GLN A 29 7.22 -43.33 36.29
N ARG A 30 8.05 -43.06 37.31
CA ARG A 30 8.50 -41.70 37.64
C ARG A 30 9.75 -41.26 36.87
N ASN A 31 10.51 -42.20 36.34
CA ASN A 31 11.67 -41.96 35.52
C ASN A 31 11.37 -42.39 34.08
N LEU A 32 11.28 -41.44 33.17
CA LEU A 32 11.06 -41.70 31.76
C LEU A 32 12.29 -41.23 30.98
N ASP A 33 12.97 -42.18 30.34
CA ASP A 33 14.02 -41.82 29.40
C ASP A 33 13.37 -41.41 28.06
N LEU A 34 13.52 -40.15 27.71
CA LEU A 34 12.98 -39.60 26.46
C LEU A 34 13.90 -39.84 25.26
N GLY A 35 15.07 -40.47 25.50
CA GLY A 35 16.09 -40.71 24.49
C GLY A 35 16.72 -39.40 23.97
N LYS A 36 17.45 -39.50 22.89
CA LYS A 36 18.06 -38.34 22.25
C LYS A 36 17.01 -37.58 21.42
N LEU A 37 16.88 -36.26 21.66
CA LEU A 37 16.04 -35.39 20.91
C LEU A 37 16.94 -34.58 19.96
N TYR A 38 16.65 -34.64 18.68
CA TYR A 38 17.39 -33.92 17.65
C TYR A 38 16.56 -32.73 17.16
N MET A 39 17.20 -31.59 17.08
CA MET A 39 16.63 -30.38 16.42
C MET A 39 17.21 -30.30 15.01
N GLN A 40 16.37 -30.13 14.03
CA GLN A 40 16.78 -29.90 12.66
C GLN A 40 17.24 -28.44 12.49
N GLU A 41 18.18 -28.19 11.59
CA GLU A 41 18.54 -26.85 11.22
C GLU A 41 17.34 -26.18 10.53
N ASP A 42 17.03 -24.97 10.97
CA ASP A 42 15.94 -24.19 10.39
C ASP A 42 16.43 -23.52 9.09
N ASN A 43 16.51 -24.30 8.04
CA ASN A 43 16.86 -23.80 6.71
C ASN A 43 15.80 -22.84 6.11
N GLN A 44 14.67 -22.66 6.79
CA GLN A 44 13.64 -21.72 6.37
C GLN A 44 13.80 -20.32 6.99
N ARG A 45 14.76 -20.12 7.90
CA ARG A 45 14.96 -18.82 8.55
C ARG A 45 16.09 -17.96 7.96
N LEU A 46 16.63 -18.31 6.87
CA LEU A 46 16.93 -17.32 5.86
C LEU A 46 15.64 -17.14 5.02
N GLY A 47 14.53 -16.89 5.69
CA GLY A 47 13.45 -16.19 5.06
C GLY A 47 14.14 -15.00 4.42
N GLU A 48 14.31 -15.09 3.12
CA GLU A 48 14.47 -13.96 2.25
C GLU A 48 13.75 -12.82 2.97
N VAL A 49 14.51 -11.89 3.53
CA VAL A 49 13.98 -10.57 3.77
C VAL A 49 13.60 -10.18 2.35
N THR A 50 12.38 -10.52 1.97
CA THR A 50 11.75 -9.91 0.83
C THR A 50 11.74 -8.45 1.25
N VAL A 51 12.83 -7.76 0.93
CA VAL A 51 12.79 -6.33 0.77
C VAL A 51 11.76 -6.20 -0.34
N THR A 52 10.50 -6.14 0.06
CA THR A 52 9.46 -5.59 -0.78
C THR A 52 9.97 -4.18 -0.98
N ALA A 53 10.75 -4.00 -2.05
CA ALA A 53 11.12 -2.69 -2.50
C ALA A 53 9.79 -1.97 -2.62
N GLN A 54 9.52 -1.07 -1.67
CA GLN A 54 8.33 -0.24 -1.73
C GLN A 54 8.37 0.37 -3.11
N LYS A 55 7.37 0.08 -3.90
CA LYS A 55 7.29 0.69 -5.23
C LYS A 55 7.46 2.19 -5.04
N PRO A 56 8.35 2.83 -5.80
CA PRO A 56 8.55 4.26 -5.64
C PRO A 56 7.19 4.95 -5.86
N LEU A 57 6.77 5.75 -4.89
CA LEU A 57 5.50 6.50 -4.98
C LEU A 57 5.52 7.49 -6.14
N VAL A 58 6.70 7.95 -6.53
CA VAL A 58 6.90 8.89 -7.65
C VAL A 58 7.62 8.19 -8.78
N LYS A 59 7.04 8.26 -9.97
CA LYS A 59 7.65 7.82 -11.21
C LYS A 59 7.80 9.03 -12.13
N ALA A 60 9.04 9.34 -12.53
CA ALA A 60 9.33 10.40 -13.47
C ALA A 60 9.49 9.81 -14.88
N GLU A 61 8.78 10.38 -15.83
CA GLU A 61 8.90 10.15 -17.27
C GLU A 61 9.31 11.47 -17.95
N ILE A 62 9.60 11.45 -19.24
CA ILE A 62 10.11 12.63 -19.93
C ILE A 62 9.09 13.78 -19.97
N ASP A 63 7.83 13.43 -20.13
CA ASP A 63 6.70 14.37 -20.32
C ASP A 63 5.80 14.50 -19.10
N LYS A 64 5.95 13.62 -18.10
CA LYS A 64 5.06 13.59 -16.92
C LYS A 64 5.73 13.05 -15.67
N LEU A 65 5.17 13.44 -14.54
CA LEU A 65 5.41 12.87 -13.22
C LEU A 65 4.15 12.19 -12.74
N THR A 66 4.27 10.94 -12.30
CA THR A 66 3.16 10.16 -11.74
C THR A 66 3.39 9.93 -10.26
N TYR A 67 2.43 10.30 -9.42
CA TYR A 67 2.38 9.96 -8.01
C TYR A 67 1.32 8.90 -7.76
N SER A 68 1.72 7.76 -7.18
CA SER A 68 0.80 6.65 -6.89
C SER A 68 0.17 6.82 -5.51
N LEU A 69 -1.13 7.12 -5.46
CA LEU A 69 -1.88 7.14 -4.20
C LEU A 69 -2.30 5.74 -3.78
N GLU A 70 -2.46 4.83 -4.74
CA GLU A 70 -2.79 3.42 -4.45
C GLU A 70 -1.73 2.74 -3.59
N ASP A 71 -0.46 3.09 -3.79
CA ASP A 71 0.68 2.53 -3.07
C ASP A 71 1.06 3.35 -1.82
N ASP A 72 0.43 4.53 -1.58
CA ASP A 72 0.71 5.38 -0.41
C ASP A 72 -0.22 5.04 0.77
N PRO A 73 0.30 4.55 1.90
CA PRO A 73 -0.50 4.25 3.08
C PRO A 73 -1.30 5.43 3.63
N GLU A 74 -0.80 6.66 3.49
CA GLU A 74 -1.47 7.86 3.98
C GLU A 74 -2.73 8.22 3.17
N ALA A 75 -2.86 7.71 1.93
CA ALA A 75 -4.06 7.89 1.13
C ALA A 75 -5.31 7.26 1.75
N GLN A 76 -5.15 6.34 2.70
CA GLN A 76 -6.29 5.71 3.39
C GLN A 76 -7.00 6.64 4.37
N THR A 77 -6.29 7.61 4.92
CA THR A 77 -6.79 8.49 5.99
C THR A 77 -6.95 9.93 5.57
N ASN A 78 -6.29 10.35 4.49
CA ASN A 78 -6.27 11.74 4.02
C ASN A 78 -7.26 11.98 2.88
N ASN A 79 -7.54 13.25 2.63
CA ASN A 79 -8.26 13.68 1.43
C ASN A 79 -7.28 13.91 0.25
N THR A 80 -7.84 14.06 -0.94
CA THR A 80 -7.03 14.22 -2.17
C THR A 80 -6.24 15.53 -2.20
N LEU A 81 -6.75 16.60 -1.58
CA LEU A 81 -6.06 17.89 -1.52
C LEU A 81 -4.80 17.80 -0.65
N ASP A 82 -4.88 17.13 0.50
CA ASP A 82 -3.72 16.93 1.38
C ASP A 82 -2.65 16.09 0.69
N MET A 83 -3.05 15.07 -0.07
CA MET A 83 -2.12 14.26 -0.84
C MET A 83 -1.47 15.02 -1.99
N LEU A 84 -2.11 16.05 -2.54
CA LEU A 84 -1.48 16.92 -3.55
C LEU A 84 -0.24 17.63 -3.02
N ARG A 85 -0.16 17.92 -1.73
CA ARG A 85 1.03 18.54 -1.09
C ARG A 85 2.29 17.67 -1.22
N LYS A 86 2.12 16.37 -1.43
CA LYS A 86 3.20 15.40 -1.62
C LYS A 86 3.60 15.20 -3.09
N VAL A 87 2.76 15.68 -4.00
CA VAL A 87 3.01 15.53 -5.43
C VAL A 87 4.09 16.51 -5.87
N PRO A 88 5.20 16.07 -6.45
CA PRO A 88 6.23 16.97 -6.94
C PRO A 88 5.68 17.96 -7.96
N MET A 89 6.21 19.19 -7.95
CA MET A 89 5.78 20.31 -8.81
C MET A 89 4.38 20.86 -8.51
N VAL A 90 3.67 20.32 -7.53
CA VAL A 90 2.41 20.88 -7.05
C VAL A 90 2.64 21.53 -5.70
N THR A 91 2.11 22.73 -5.52
CA THR A 91 2.12 23.45 -4.23
C THR A 91 0.69 23.78 -3.87
N VAL A 92 0.32 23.55 -2.61
CA VAL A 92 -0.96 23.96 -2.05
C VAL A 92 -0.65 24.88 -0.88
N ASP A 93 -1.05 26.14 -0.97
CA ASP A 93 -0.79 27.14 0.07
C ASP A 93 -1.76 27.02 1.27
N GLY A 94 -1.64 27.98 2.20
CA GLY A 94 -2.48 28.01 3.41
C GLY A 94 -3.95 28.32 3.14
N ASP A 95 -4.26 28.94 2.01
CA ASP A 95 -5.61 29.27 1.56
C ASP A 95 -6.19 28.19 0.63
N ASP A 96 -5.57 27.00 0.62
CA ASP A 96 -5.93 25.86 -0.22
C ASP A 96 -5.80 26.14 -1.74
N GLN A 97 -5.05 27.20 -2.14
CA GLN A 97 -4.82 27.51 -3.53
C GLN A 97 -3.77 26.57 -4.12
N ILE A 98 -4.14 25.91 -5.21
CA ILE A 98 -3.30 24.93 -5.89
C ILE A 98 -2.48 25.65 -6.96
N GLN A 99 -1.17 25.39 -6.97
CA GLN A 99 -0.24 25.89 -7.98
C GLN A 99 0.52 24.72 -8.60
N LEU A 100 0.63 24.74 -9.91
CA LEU A 100 1.43 23.78 -10.67
C LEU A 100 2.68 24.50 -11.21
N LYS A 101 3.87 24.08 -10.77
CA LYS A 101 5.14 24.75 -11.10
C LYS A 101 5.14 26.26 -10.77
N GLY A 102 4.48 26.66 -9.69
CA GLY A 102 4.36 28.06 -9.31
C GLY A 102 3.32 28.86 -10.11
N SER A 103 2.55 28.23 -10.99
CA SER A 103 1.48 28.87 -11.77
C SER A 103 0.11 28.38 -11.30
N THR A 104 -0.82 29.30 -11.16
CA THR A 104 -2.25 29.00 -10.91
C THR A 104 -3.01 28.68 -12.20
N ASN A 105 -2.37 28.95 -13.37
CA ASN A 105 -2.96 28.64 -14.66
C ASN A 105 -2.59 27.24 -15.11
N PHE A 106 -3.46 26.27 -14.84
CA PHE A 106 -3.34 24.88 -15.25
C PHE A 106 -4.73 24.27 -15.45
N LYS A 107 -4.80 23.17 -16.18
CA LYS A 107 -6.06 22.44 -16.39
C LYS A 107 -6.08 21.15 -15.57
N ILE A 108 -7.24 20.80 -15.01
CA ILE A 108 -7.43 19.56 -14.28
C ILE A 108 -8.30 18.62 -15.11
N TYR A 109 -7.81 17.41 -15.31
CA TYR A 109 -8.53 16.34 -15.99
C TYR A 109 -8.81 15.21 -15.00
N MET A 110 -10.00 14.63 -15.11
CA MET A 110 -10.39 13.46 -14.34
C MET A 110 -10.59 12.27 -15.29
N ASN A 111 -9.82 11.20 -15.12
CA ASN A 111 -9.84 10.04 -16.02
C ASN A 111 -9.65 10.40 -17.51
N GLY A 112 -8.81 11.38 -17.78
CA GLY A 112 -8.50 11.85 -19.14
C GLY A 112 -9.55 12.78 -19.76
N LYS A 113 -10.57 13.19 -19.01
CA LYS A 113 -11.60 14.14 -19.48
C LYS A 113 -11.52 15.46 -18.69
N PRO A 114 -11.69 16.62 -19.33
CA PRO A 114 -11.76 17.87 -18.62
C PRO A 114 -12.96 17.85 -17.66
N SER A 115 -12.76 18.38 -16.46
CA SER A 115 -13.78 18.43 -15.43
C SER A 115 -14.14 19.86 -15.11
N ASN A 116 -15.32 20.29 -15.51
CA ASN A 116 -15.82 21.64 -15.21
C ASN A 116 -15.94 21.89 -13.70
N LEU A 117 -16.25 20.84 -12.93
CA LEU A 117 -16.36 20.92 -11.49
C LEU A 117 -15.00 21.27 -10.84
N LEU A 118 -13.93 20.62 -11.30
CA LEU A 118 -12.58 20.88 -10.83
C LEU A 118 -11.98 22.19 -11.42
N SER A 119 -12.52 22.69 -12.53
CA SER A 119 -12.05 23.96 -13.08
C SER A 119 -12.53 25.17 -12.30
N ASN A 120 -13.73 25.10 -11.71
CA ASN A 120 -14.33 26.23 -11.00
C ASN A 120 -13.91 26.31 -9.53
N ASN A 121 -13.83 25.16 -8.85
CA ASN A 121 -13.49 25.08 -7.43
C ASN A 121 -12.68 23.82 -7.10
N PRO A 122 -11.43 23.74 -7.56
CA PRO A 122 -10.62 22.56 -7.42
C PRO A 122 -10.35 22.17 -5.96
N ALA A 123 -10.09 23.16 -5.12
CA ALA A 123 -9.71 22.93 -3.73
C ALA A 123 -10.83 22.26 -2.93
N GLU A 124 -12.06 22.79 -2.99
CA GLU A 124 -13.19 22.21 -2.25
C GLU A 124 -13.54 20.80 -2.72
N VAL A 125 -13.53 20.58 -4.05
CA VAL A 125 -13.81 19.27 -4.62
C VAL A 125 -12.78 18.26 -4.16
N LEU A 126 -11.49 18.59 -4.26
CA LEU A 126 -10.41 17.68 -3.86
C LEU A 126 -10.34 17.48 -2.35
N LYS A 127 -10.73 18.46 -1.55
CA LYS A 127 -10.85 18.34 -0.09
C LYS A 127 -11.99 17.40 0.33
N SER A 128 -13.09 17.40 -0.42
CA SER A 128 -14.22 16.47 -0.19
C SER A 128 -13.98 15.07 -0.73
N MET A 129 -12.96 14.89 -1.58
CA MET A 129 -12.65 13.61 -2.22
C MET A 129 -11.67 12.80 -1.39
N PRO A 130 -12.05 11.60 -0.89
CA PRO A 130 -11.14 10.70 -0.19
C PRO A 130 -9.97 10.29 -1.10
N ALA A 131 -8.74 10.34 -0.61
CA ALA A 131 -7.57 10.04 -1.42
C ALA A 131 -7.52 8.56 -1.85
N ASN A 132 -8.10 7.65 -1.09
CA ASN A 132 -8.22 6.23 -1.44
C ASN A 132 -9.15 5.97 -2.63
N SER A 133 -9.93 6.96 -3.07
CA SER A 133 -10.71 6.87 -4.31
C SER A 133 -9.90 7.20 -5.55
N VAL A 134 -8.70 7.75 -5.37
CA VAL A 134 -7.78 8.15 -6.44
C VAL A 134 -6.70 7.09 -6.58
N LYS A 135 -6.43 6.68 -7.81
CA LYS A 135 -5.37 5.71 -8.11
C LYS A 135 -4.02 6.41 -8.19
N ASN A 136 -3.93 7.42 -9.03
CA ASN A 136 -2.71 8.19 -9.24
C ASN A 136 -3.04 9.64 -9.62
N ILE A 137 -2.06 10.50 -9.38
CA ILE A 137 -2.06 11.89 -9.83
C ILE A 137 -0.86 12.06 -10.77
N GLU A 138 -1.12 12.55 -11.97
CA GLU A 138 -0.06 12.79 -12.95
C GLU A 138 0.07 14.30 -13.22
N VAL A 139 1.28 14.79 -13.12
CA VAL A 139 1.64 16.15 -13.52
C VAL A 139 2.24 16.06 -14.93
N ILE A 140 1.51 16.56 -15.90
CA ILE A 140 1.95 16.58 -17.29
C ILE A 140 2.60 17.93 -17.56
N THR A 141 3.87 17.90 -17.87
CA THR A 141 4.69 19.10 -18.05
C THR A 141 4.72 19.60 -19.49
N ASP A 142 4.50 18.68 -20.41
CA ASP A 142 4.39 18.96 -21.85
C ASP A 142 3.16 18.22 -22.40
N PRO A 143 1.95 18.84 -22.26
CA PRO A 143 0.70 18.15 -22.56
C PRO A 143 0.46 17.93 -24.07
N GLY A 144 1.16 18.65 -24.94
CA GLY A 144 0.98 18.57 -26.38
C GLY A 144 -0.47 18.76 -26.82
N ALA A 145 -0.79 18.34 -28.03
CA ALA A 145 -2.14 18.47 -28.62
C ALA A 145 -3.20 17.59 -27.96
N LYS A 146 -2.79 16.59 -27.17
CA LYS A 146 -3.71 15.62 -26.54
C LYS A 146 -4.62 16.26 -25.49
N TYR A 147 -4.16 17.29 -24.81
CA TYR A 147 -4.86 17.90 -23.68
C TYR A 147 -5.37 19.30 -23.98
N ASP A 148 -5.32 19.75 -25.23
CA ASP A 148 -5.77 21.12 -25.63
C ASP A 148 -5.30 22.20 -24.63
N ALA A 149 -4.03 22.09 -24.22
CA ALA A 149 -3.50 22.86 -23.09
C ALA A 149 -2.47 23.90 -23.51
N GLU A 150 -2.26 24.19 -24.80
CA GLU A 150 -1.44 25.26 -25.37
C GLU A 150 -0.29 25.80 -24.46
N GLY A 151 0.62 24.87 -24.02
CA GLY A 151 1.72 25.24 -23.14
C GLY A 151 1.37 25.44 -21.65
N ILE A 152 0.14 25.19 -21.28
CA ILE A 152 -0.35 25.21 -19.89
C ILE A 152 -0.14 23.84 -19.27
N GLY A 153 0.34 23.76 -18.01
CA GLY A 153 0.48 22.48 -17.30
C GLY A 153 -0.86 21.78 -17.10
N VAL A 154 -0.84 20.46 -17.07
CA VAL A 154 -2.04 19.64 -16.82
C VAL A 154 -1.85 18.76 -15.61
N LEU A 155 -2.84 18.77 -14.72
CA LEU A 155 -2.97 17.85 -13.61
C LEU A 155 -4.02 16.80 -13.98
N LEU A 156 -3.60 15.54 -14.13
CA LEU A 156 -4.49 14.44 -14.44
C LEU A 156 -4.72 13.60 -13.17
N ILE A 157 -5.98 13.49 -12.76
CA ILE A 157 -6.41 12.68 -11.62
C ILE A 157 -7.10 11.42 -12.15
N SER A 158 -6.53 10.27 -11.85
CA SER A 158 -7.09 8.97 -12.23
C SER A 158 -7.76 8.33 -11.04
N LEU A 159 -9.05 8.06 -11.14
CA LEU A 159 -9.81 7.40 -10.07
C LEU A 159 -9.59 5.88 -10.09
N GLN A 160 -9.63 5.26 -8.92
CA GLN A 160 -9.68 3.81 -8.82
C GLN A 160 -11.01 3.32 -9.44
N ARG A 161 -10.93 2.28 -10.26
CA ARG A 161 -12.14 1.55 -10.64
C ARG A 161 -12.66 0.86 -9.38
N LYS A 162 -13.80 1.30 -8.84
CA LYS A 162 -14.57 0.45 -7.93
C LYS A 162 -14.81 -0.85 -8.66
N MET A 163 -14.25 -1.95 -8.18
CA MET A 163 -14.69 -3.27 -8.60
C MET A 163 -16.18 -3.37 -8.25
N LEU A 164 -17.00 -3.26 -9.24
CA LEU A 164 -18.39 -3.67 -9.13
C LEU A 164 -18.35 -5.16 -8.82
N TYR A 165 -19.11 -5.59 -7.83
CA TYR A 165 -19.27 -6.97 -7.31
C TYR A 165 -19.65 -8.04 -8.38
N LYS A 166 -19.35 -7.82 -9.64
CA LYS A 166 -19.68 -8.72 -10.74
C LYS A 166 -18.68 -9.85 -10.98
N ASP A 167 -17.53 -9.82 -10.30
CA ASP A 167 -16.46 -10.81 -10.50
C ASP A 167 -16.33 -11.81 -9.33
N ILE A 168 -17.30 -11.86 -8.41
CA ILE A 168 -17.41 -12.95 -7.46
C ILE A 168 -18.19 -14.09 -8.13
N LEU A 169 -17.48 -14.92 -8.87
CA LEU A 169 -17.96 -16.25 -9.26
C LEU A 169 -18.01 -17.11 -7.99
N VAL A 170 -19.15 -17.11 -7.30
CA VAL A 170 -19.46 -18.13 -6.30
C VAL A 170 -19.68 -19.44 -7.06
N ARG A 171 -18.66 -20.27 -7.17
CA ARG A 171 -18.82 -21.67 -7.54
C ARG A 171 -19.40 -22.40 -6.34
N PHE A 172 -20.70 -22.70 -6.42
CA PHE A 172 -21.28 -23.75 -5.61
C PHE A 172 -20.85 -25.11 -6.22
N VAL A 173 -20.23 -25.94 -5.41
CA VAL A 173 -20.03 -27.37 -5.67
C VAL A 173 -21.20 -28.12 -5.05
#